data_1cf071df09c703ab5e513c483146714f
#
_entry.id   1cf071df09c703ab5e513c483146714f
#
_cell.length_a   1.000
_cell.length_b   1.000
_cell.length_c   1.000
_cell.angle_alpha   90.00
_cell.angle_beta   90.00
_cell.angle_gamma   90.00
#
_symmetry.space_group_name_H-M   'P 1'
#
loop_
_entity.id
_entity.type
_entity.pdbx_description
1 polymer ?
#
loop_
_entity_poly.entity_id
_entity_poly.type
_entity_poly.pdbx_seq_one_letter_code
_entity_poly.pdbx_strand_id
1 'polypeptide(L)'
;MSPKQVFKSAGAVAMVAAIAIAGTLLSVRRLQADEEGREQSRIRRGFEIAPVPLNLAGKNRALVGLGSYIVNAQADCDGCHSAGPQSEFAPGGNPYFGQPTKVNPDTYLGGGRDFGPFPGPGPFPHIISRNLTPDKTGLPEGGHTYEEFKQILRTGIDMDHIHPTCSGPPDGTCLPAPFDGNLLQIMPWPIHQNMTDHDIRAIYEYLSAIPCIEGPPAPSILHNDCN
;
A
#
# COMPACT_ATOMS: atom_id res chain seq x y z
N MET A 1 -19.16 65.42 -7.41
CA MET A 1 -17.88 64.72 -7.65
C MET A 1 -17.50 64.88 -9.11
N SER A 2 -16.29 65.38 -9.39
CA SER A 2 -15.83 65.59 -10.76
C SER A 2 -15.62 64.30 -11.49
N PRO A 3 -15.98 64.09 -12.76
CA PRO A 3 -15.78 62.85 -13.51
C PRO A 3 -14.30 62.42 -13.56
N LYS A 4 -13.37 63.35 -13.41
CA LYS A 4 -11.91 63.03 -13.32
C LYS A 4 -11.49 62.33 -12.05
N GLN A 5 -12.23 62.40 -10.93
CA GLN A 5 -11.96 61.71 -9.69
C GLN A 5 -12.49 60.26 -9.72
N VAL A 6 -13.58 60.01 -10.41
CA VAL A 6 -14.18 58.67 -10.57
C VAL A 6 -13.28 57.80 -11.46
N PHE A 7 -12.69 58.35 -12.51
CA PHE A 7 -11.75 57.59 -13.37
C PHE A 7 -10.43 57.21 -12.68
N LYS A 8 -9.92 58.09 -11.79
CA LYS A 8 -8.69 57.76 -11.04
C LYS A 8 -8.91 56.66 -9.99
N SER A 9 -10.06 56.62 -9.34
CA SER A 9 -10.38 55.57 -8.35
C SER A 9 -10.66 54.22 -9.00
N ALA A 10 -11.32 54.20 -10.18
CA ALA A 10 -11.55 52.94 -10.91
C ALA A 10 -10.25 52.30 -11.40
N GLY A 11 -9.28 53.08 -11.88
CA GLY A 11 -7.98 52.58 -12.30
C GLY A 11 -7.14 52.00 -11.14
N ALA A 12 -7.17 52.62 -9.97
CA ALA A 12 -6.46 52.15 -8.79
C ALA A 12 -7.06 50.84 -8.25
N VAL A 13 -8.38 50.70 -8.23
CA VAL A 13 -9.04 49.43 -7.82
C VAL A 13 -8.74 48.31 -8.80
N ALA A 14 -8.76 48.56 -10.11
CA ALA A 14 -8.42 47.55 -11.11
C ALA A 14 -6.96 47.08 -11.00
N MET A 15 -6.03 47.99 -10.69
CA MET A 15 -4.62 47.67 -10.54
C MET A 15 -4.37 46.83 -9.27
N VAL A 16 -5.01 47.15 -8.16
CA VAL A 16 -4.92 46.35 -6.92
C VAL A 16 -5.51 44.95 -7.11
N ALA A 17 -6.64 44.82 -7.79
CA ALA A 17 -7.25 43.55 -8.11
C ALA A 17 -6.32 42.67 -9.01
N ALA A 18 -5.71 43.28 -10.03
CA ALA A 18 -4.79 42.58 -10.92
C ALA A 18 -3.54 42.07 -10.19
N ILE A 19 -2.98 42.88 -9.27
CA ILE A 19 -1.82 42.46 -8.44
C ILE A 19 -2.20 41.31 -7.48
N ALA A 20 -3.37 41.36 -6.85
CA ALA A 20 -3.86 40.32 -5.98
C ALA A 20 -4.07 39.01 -6.73
N ILE A 21 -4.68 39.04 -7.92
CA ILE A 21 -4.86 37.84 -8.77
C ILE A 21 -3.51 37.28 -9.22
N ALA A 22 -2.58 38.12 -9.66
CA ALA A 22 -1.25 37.68 -10.05
C ALA A 22 -0.49 37.06 -8.87
N GLY A 23 -0.59 37.63 -7.67
CA GLY A 23 0.02 37.09 -6.45
C GLY A 23 -0.56 35.74 -6.05
N THR A 24 -1.88 35.55 -6.13
CA THR A 24 -2.53 34.28 -5.86
C THR A 24 -2.14 33.20 -6.89
N LEU A 25 -2.11 33.51 -8.17
CA LEU A 25 -1.70 32.59 -9.23
C LEU A 25 -0.23 32.14 -9.08
N LEU A 26 0.67 33.06 -8.71
CA LEU A 26 2.07 32.71 -8.44
C LEU A 26 2.20 31.83 -7.22
N SER A 27 1.43 32.06 -6.16
CA SER A 27 1.44 31.24 -4.95
C SER A 27 0.92 29.84 -5.23
N VAL A 28 -0.17 29.69 -5.98
CA VAL A 28 -0.72 28.38 -6.38
C VAL A 28 0.29 27.59 -7.21
N ARG A 29 0.94 28.23 -8.19
CA ARG A 29 1.97 27.58 -9.02
C ARG A 29 3.17 27.12 -8.19
N ARG A 30 3.61 27.90 -7.20
CA ARG A 30 4.70 27.48 -6.30
C ARG A 30 4.30 26.27 -5.47
N LEU A 31 3.10 26.24 -4.89
CA LEU A 31 2.61 25.11 -4.12
C LEU A 31 2.52 23.84 -4.97
N GLN A 32 2.03 23.95 -6.21
CA GLN A 32 1.99 22.82 -7.14
C GLN A 32 3.39 22.32 -7.48
N ALA A 33 4.34 23.20 -7.78
CA ALA A 33 5.71 22.82 -8.08
C ALA A 33 6.41 22.15 -6.88
N ASP A 34 6.14 22.62 -5.66
CA ASP A 34 6.67 22.02 -4.43
C ASP A 34 6.05 20.62 -4.16
N GLU A 35 4.79 20.45 -4.49
CA GLU A 35 4.09 19.16 -4.35
C GLU A 35 4.58 18.14 -5.39
N GLU A 36 4.69 18.53 -6.65
CA GLU A 36 5.29 17.74 -7.71
C GLU A 36 6.74 17.36 -7.40
N GLY A 37 7.54 18.28 -6.87
CA GLY A 37 8.92 18.04 -6.45
C GLY A 37 9.02 17.00 -5.33
N ARG A 38 8.10 17.06 -4.36
CA ARG A 38 8.02 16.08 -3.27
C ARG A 38 7.63 14.69 -3.79
N GLU A 39 6.63 14.62 -4.65
CA GLU A 39 6.21 13.34 -5.25
C GLU A 39 7.34 12.73 -6.09
N GLN A 40 8.01 13.52 -6.93
CA GLN A 40 9.16 13.06 -7.71
C GLN A 40 10.32 12.54 -6.82
N SER A 41 10.54 13.16 -5.66
CA SER A 41 11.51 12.68 -4.69
C SER A 41 11.13 11.31 -4.10
N ARG A 42 9.85 11.11 -3.77
CA ARG A 42 9.32 9.82 -3.29
C ARG A 42 9.44 8.73 -4.37
N ILE A 43 9.06 9.05 -5.61
CA ILE A 43 9.17 8.13 -6.76
C ILE A 43 10.61 7.68 -6.95
N ARG A 44 11.56 8.61 -6.99
CA ARG A 44 12.99 8.29 -7.13
C ARG A 44 13.47 7.42 -5.97
N ARG A 45 13.15 7.82 -4.73
CA ARG A 45 13.52 7.06 -3.54
C ARG A 45 12.92 5.66 -3.56
N GLY A 46 11.70 5.49 -4.03
CA GLY A 46 11.07 4.17 -4.17
C GLY A 46 11.87 3.23 -5.07
N PHE A 47 12.37 3.71 -6.20
CA PHE A 47 13.25 2.90 -7.05
C PHE A 47 14.60 2.56 -6.41
N GLU A 48 15.15 3.47 -5.60
CA GLU A 48 16.41 3.25 -4.90
C GLU A 48 16.31 2.17 -3.81
N ILE A 49 15.15 2.06 -3.17
CA ILE A 49 14.93 1.15 -2.03
C ILE A 49 14.19 -0.13 -2.40
N ALA A 50 13.75 -0.29 -3.66
CA ALA A 50 13.11 -1.51 -4.11
C ALA A 50 14.04 -2.71 -3.90
N PRO A 51 13.67 -3.71 -3.07
CA PRO A 51 14.59 -4.79 -2.71
C PRO A 51 14.72 -5.87 -3.77
N VAL A 52 13.82 -5.87 -4.77
CA VAL A 52 13.75 -6.86 -5.85
C VAL A 52 13.72 -6.18 -7.22
N PRO A 53 14.13 -6.89 -8.30
CA PRO A 53 14.01 -6.37 -9.66
C PRO A 53 12.55 -6.05 -10.03
N LEU A 54 12.33 -4.95 -10.76
CA LEU A 54 10.99 -4.51 -11.16
C LEU A 54 10.76 -4.72 -12.65
N ASN A 55 9.67 -5.38 -13.00
CA ASN A 55 9.18 -5.47 -14.37
C ASN A 55 8.34 -4.23 -14.69
N LEU A 56 8.91 -3.31 -15.46
CA LEU A 56 8.26 -2.04 -15.83
C LEU A 56 7.55 -2.10 -17.19
N ALA A 57 7.55 -3.25 -17.87
CA ALA A 57 6.91 -3.40 -19.18
C ALA A 57 5.40 -3.15 -19.08
N GLY A 58 4.91 -2.17 -19.83
CA GLY A 58 3.48 -1.81 -19.86
C GLY A 58 2.94 -1.13 -18.60
N LYS A 59 3.78 -0.79 -17.62
CA LYS A 59 3.37 -0.20 -16.34
C LYS A 59 3.64 1.30 -16.27
N ASN A 60 2.86 1.99 -15.44
CA ASN A 60 3.11 3.40 -15.13
C ASN A 60 4.32 3.51 -14.18
N ARG A 61 5.47 3.89 -14.74
CA ARG A 61 6.73 4.00 -14.00
C ARG A 61 6.63 4.91 -12.75
N ALA A 62 5.91 6.01 -12.83
CA ALA A 62 5.76 6.92 -11.70
C ALA A 62 4.99 6.25 -10.55
N LEU A 63 3.88 5.57 -10.88
CA LEU A 63 3.10 4.83 -9.88
C LEU A 63 3.89 3.68 -9.28
N VAL A 64 4.66 2.92 -10.08
CA VAL A 64 5.53 1.85 -9.55
C VAL A 64 6.55 2.39 -8.56
N GLY A 65 7.22 3.51 -8.88
CA GLY A 65 8.19 4.12 -7.97
C GLY A 65 7.55 4.66 -6.69
N LEU A 66 6.40 5.34 -6.82
CA LEU A 66 5.63 5.81 -5.67
C LEU A 66 5.14 4.65 -4.80
N GLY A 67 4.60 3.60 -5.41
CA GLY A 67 4.14 2.40 -4.72
C GLY A 67 5.25 1.70 -3.96
N SER A 68 6.43 1.56 -4.57
CA SER A 68 7.63 1.07 -3.87
C SER A 68 7.97 1.90 -2.63
N TYR A 69 7.91 3.23 -2.75
CA TYR A 69 8.14 4.11 -1.60
C TYR A 69 7.11 3.90 -0.48
N ILE A 70 5.84 3.78 -0.84
CA ILE A 70 4.77 3.56 0.15
C ILE A 70 4.95 2.21 0.83
N VAL A 71 5.14 1.13 0.08
CA VAL A 71 5.26 -0.25 0.59
C VAL A 71 6.49 -0.40 1.48
N ASN A 72 7.66 0.12 1.06
CA ASN A 72 8.94 -0.15 1.74
C ASN A 72 9.36 0.92 2.77
N ALA A 73 8.76 2.12 2.75
CA ALA A 73 9.18 3.21 3.62
C ALA A 73 8.07 3.78 4.51
N GLN A 74 6.80 3.50 4.23
CA GLN A 74 5.69 4.12 4.96
C GLN A 74 4.72 3.11 5.58
N ALA A 75 4.33 2.05 4.85
CA ALA A 75 3.27 1.13 5.25
C ALA A 75 3.79 -0.18 5.86
N ASP A 76 5.09 -0.46 5.77
CA ASP A 76 5.73 -1.67 6.34
C ASP A 76 5.02 -2.98 5.94
N CYS A 77 4.64 -3.08 4.67
CA CYS A 77 3.91 -4.27 4.19
C CYS A 77 4.77 -5.53 4.32
N ASP A 78 6.08 -5.42 4.05
CA ASP A 78 7.03 -6.52 4.12
C ASP A 78 7.17 -7.10 5.53
N GLY A 79 7.17 -6.26 6.56
CA GLY A 79 7.25 -6.70 7.96
C GLY A 79 6.14 -7.67 8.38
N CYS A 80 4.98 -7.61 7.72
CA CYS A 80 3.89 -8.55 7.92
C CYS A 80 3.82 -9.64 6.84
N HIS A 81 4.20 -9.34 5.59
CA HIS A 81 3.98 -10.22 4.45
C HIS A 81 5.23 -10.96 3.95
N SER A 82 6.25 -11.14 4.79
CA SER A 82 7.50 -11.87 4.45
C SER A 82 7.82 -13.03 5.38
N ALA A 83 6.88 -13.96 5.58
CA ALA A 83 7.06 -15.21 6.33
C ALA A 83 7.60 -15.05 7.77
N GLY A 84 7.61 -13.82 8.30
CA GLY A 84 8.03 -13.50 9.67
C GLY A 84 9.49 -13.01 9.80
N PRO A 85 9.85 -12.47 10.99
CA PRO A 85 11.11 -11.75 11.20
C PRO A 85 12.39 -12.53 10.91
N GLN A 86 12.35 -13.86 10.98
CA GLN A 86 13.53 -14.72 10.73
C GLN A 86 13.85 -14.85 9.24
N SER A 87 12.86 -14.70 8.37
CA SER A 87 12.99 -14.83 6.92
C SER A 87 12.81 -13.50 6.16
N GLU A 88 12.37 -12.44 6.84
CA GLU A 88 12.25 -11.10 6.27
C GLU A 88 13.59 -10.56 5.76
N PHE A 89 14.70 -10.85 6.49
CA PHE A 89 16.03 -10.38 6.13
C PHE A 89 16.91 -11.50 5.61
N ALA A 90 17.70 -11.21 4.59
CA ALA A 90 18.75 -12.10 4.12
C ALA A 90 19.84 -12.29 5.19
N PRO A 91 20.61 -13.40 5.15
CA PRO A 91 21.70 -13.63 6.08
C PRO A 91 22.69 -12.45 6.13
N GLY A 92 22.96 -11.94 7.32
CA GLY A 92 23.81 -10.76 7.54
C GLY A 92 23.15 -9.42 7.20
N GLY A 93 21.83 -9.40 7.02
CA GLY A 93 21.07 -8.23 6.63
C GLY A 93 20.03 -7.74 7.65
N ASN A 94 20.02 -8.30 8.86
CA ASN A 94 19.01 -7.92 9.87
C ASN A 94 19.45 -6.68 10.67
N PRO A 95 18.77 -5.52 10.50
CA PRO A 95 19.13 -4.29 11.19
C PRO A 95 18.93 -4.36 12.71
N TYR A 96 18.04 -5.21 13.21
CA TYR A 96 17.85 -5.43 14.65
C TYR A 96 19.06 -6.10 15.32
N PHE A 97 19.97 -6.68 14.51
CA PHE A 97 21.24 -7.23 14.96
C PHE A 97 22.43 -6.27 14.71
N GLY A 98 22.15 -5.01 14.38
CA GLY A 98 23.16 -4.01 14.03
C GLY A 98 23.80 -4.22 12.66
N GLN A 99 23.19 -5.00 11.78
CA GLN A 99 23.66 -5.28 10.43
C GLN A 99 23.07 -4.26 9.43
N PRO A 100 23.69 -4.04 8.26
CA PRO A 100 23.07 -3.27 7.17
C PRO A 100 21.76 -3.93 6.74
N THR A 101 20.70 -3.14 6.55
CA THR A 101 19.40 -3.68 6.11
C THR A 101 19.51 -4.32 4.73
N LYS A 102 19.14 -5.60 4.66
CA LYS A 102 19.06 -6.36 3.42
C LYS A 102 17.86 -7.30 3.47
N VAL A 103 16.81 -6.92 2.78
CA VAL A 103 15.59 -7.73 2.65
C VAL A 103 15.90 -9.04 1.92
N ASN A 104 15.22 -10.11 2.30
CA ASN A 104 15.34 -11.41 1.63
C ASN A 104 14.44 -11.43 0.37
N PRO A 105 15.02 -11.47 -0.84
CA PRO A 105 14.23 -11.43 -2.06
C PRO A 105 13.36 -12.68 -2.27
N ASP A 106 13.73 -13.82 -1.65
CA ASP A 106 13.03 -15.08 -1.83
C ASP A 106 11.71 -15.16 -1.02
N THR A 107 11.55 -14.27 -0.04
CA THR A 107 10.35 -14.23 0.82
C THR A 107 9.63 -12.88 0.76
N TYR A 108 10.19 -11.91 0.03
CA TYR A 108 9.70 -10.54 -0.03
C TYR A 108 8.25 -10.47 -0.50
N LEU A 109 7.35 -10.05 0.40
CA LEU A 109 5.91 -9.96 0.17
C LEU A 109 5.22 -11.30 -0.19
N GLY A 110 5.90 -12.42 -0.01
CA GLY A 110 5.37 -13.77 -0.27
C GLY A 110 4.41 -14.31 0.80
N GLY A 111 4.10 -13.52 1.82
CA GLY A 111 3.21 -13.93 2.92
C GLY A 111 3.83 -14.95 3.88
N GLY A 112 2.98 -15.62 4.65
CA GLY A 112 3.37 -16.75 5.49
C GLY A 112 3.74 -16.40 6.94
N ARG A 113 3.65 -15.15 7.37
CA ARG A 113 3.80 -14.80 8.77
C ARG A 113 2.59 -15.30 9.55
N ASP A 114 2.82 -16.21 10.49
CA ASP A 114 1.81 -16.70 11.42
C ASP A 114 1.75 -15.80 12.66
N PHE A 115 0.61 -15.13 12.86
CA PHE A 115 0.36 -14.30 14.04
C PHE A 115 -0.20 -15.09 15.23
N GLY A 116 -0.33 -16.40 15.07
CA GLY A 116 -0.89 -17.29 16.08
C GLY A 116 -2.41 -17.35 16.10
N PRO A 117 -2.97 -18.10 17.07
CA PRO A 117 -4.41 -18.21 17.22
C PRO A 117 -5.03 -16.88 17.62
N PHE A 118 -6.12 -16.49 16.94
CA PHE A 118 -6.80 -15.22 17.19
C PHE A 118 -8.25 -15.44 17.64
N PRO A 119 -8.68 -14.77 18.73
CA PRO A 119 -8.12 -13.58 19.36
C PRO A 119 -7.11 -13.84 20.49
N GLY A 120 -6.67 -15.06 20.69
CA GLY A 120 -5.71 -15.41 21.73
C GLY A 120 -5.56 -16.92 21.88
N PRO A 121 -4.91 -17.41 22.94
CA PRO A 121 -4.74 -18.86 23.17
C PRO A 121 -6.07 -19.58 23.26
N GLY A 122 -6.23 -20.70 22.53
CA GLY A 122 -7.46 -21.49 22.52
C GLY A 122 -7.71 -22.19 21.19
N PRO A 123 -8.88 -22.78 20.99
CA PRO A 123 -9.26 -23.41 19.73
C PRO A 123 -9.71 -22.36 18.71
N PHE A 124 -8.80 -21.43 18.37
CA PHE A 124 -9.04 -20.36 17.42
C PHE A 124 -8.19 -20.54 16.18
N PRO A 125 -8.59 -19.98 15.02
CA PRO A 125 -7.81 -20.06 13.81
C PRO A 125 -6.51 -19.27 13.92
N HIS A 126 -5.48 -19.75 13.27
CA HIS A 126 -4.24 -19.00 13.09
C HIS A 126 -4.41 -17.98 11.96
N ILE A 127 -4.11 -16.73 12.24
CA ILE A 127 -4.11 -15.69 11.21
C ILE A 127 -2.74 -15.68 10.54
N ILE A 128 -2.73 -15.96 9.23
CA ILE A 128 -1.52 -16.01 8.41
C ILE A 128 -1.58 -14.92 7.36
N SER A 129 -0.47 -14.17 7.18
CA SER A 129 -0.39 -13.13 6.16
C SER A 129 -0.39 -13.71 4.75
N ARG A 130 -1.08 -13.03 3.82
CA ARG A 130 -1.24 -13.45 2.43
C ARG A 130 -0.01 -13.18 1.60
N ASN A 131 0.16 -13.94 0.52
CA ASN A 131 1.10 -13.66 -0.54
C ASN A 131 0.59 -12.47 -1.37
N LEU A 132 1.36 -11.36 -1.40
CA LEU A 132 1.01 -10.14 -2.14
C LEU A 132 1.68 -10.07 -3.51
N THR A 133 2.51 -11.04 -3.87
CA THR A 133 3.20 -11.03 -5.16
C THR A 133 2.23 -11.33 -6.31
N PRO A 134 2.55 -10.93 -7.55
CA PRO A 134 1.65 -11.18 -8.67
C PRO A 134 1.66 -12.65 -9.08
N ASP A 135 0.54 -13.11 -9.64
CA ASP A 135 0.43 -14.38 -10.33
C ASP A 135 0.96 -14.30 -11.79
N LYS A 136 0.80 -15.36 -12.57
CA LYS A 136 1.18 -15.39 -14.00
C LYS A 136 0.48 -14.39 -14.89
N THR A 137 -0.68 -13.87 -14.46
CA THR A 137 -1.42 -12.83 -15.19
C THR A 137 -0.90 -11.42 -14.87
N GLY A 138 -0.01 -11.30 -13.88
CA GLY A 138 0.53 -10.05 -13.38
C GLY A 138 -0.39 -9.32 -12.41
N LEU A 139 -1.44 -9.96 -11.94
CA LEU A 139 -2.34 -9.45 -10.91
C LEU A 139 -1.81 -9.83 -9.52
N PRO A 140 -1.64 -8.88 -8.59
CA PRO A 140 -1.12 -9.15 -7.25
C PRO A 140 -2.16 -9.81 -6.35
N GLU A 141 -1.69 -10.27 -5.17
CA GLU A 141 -2.52 -10.81 -4.10
C GLU A 141 -3.46 -11.92 -4.58
N GLY A 142 -2.88 -12.99 -5.17
CA GLY A 142 -3.66 -14.13 -5.64
C GLY A 142 -4.51 -13.88 -6.89
N GLY A 143 -4.17 -12.86 -7.68
CA GLY A 143 -4.87 -12.55 -8.94
C GLY A 143 -5.99 -11.53 -8.80
N HIS A 144 -6.02 -10.74 -7.71
CA HIS A 144 -7.03 -9.70 -7.52
C HIS A 144 -6.87 -8.54 -8.51
N THR A 145 -7.99 -8.11 -9.08
CA THR A 145 -8.05 -6.90 -9.89
C THR A 145 -7.84 -5.65 -9.02
N TYR A 146 -7.54 -4.51 -9.65
CA TYR A 146 -7.40 -3.25 -8.92
C TYR A 146 -8.64 -2.87 -8.09
N GLU A 147 -9.82 -3.10 -8.60
CA GLU A 147 -11.05 -2.74 -7.89
C GLU A 147 -11.28 -3.64 -6.67
N GLU A 148 -10.98 -4.93 -6.76
CA GLU A 148 -11.00 -5.86 -5.64
C GLU A 148 -9.95 -5.49 -4.59
N PHE A 149 -8.69 -5.28 -4.99
CA PHE A 149 -7.61 -4.82 -4.12
C PHE A 149 -7.98 -3.51 -3.39
N LYS A 150 -8.53 -2.53 -4.12
CA LYS A 150 -9.02 -1.28 -3.55
C LYS A 150 -10.14 -1.53 -2.55
N GLN A 151 -11.08 -2.42 -2.85
CA GLN A 151 -12.17 -2.78 -1.95
C GLN A 151 -11.63 -3.42 -0.65
N ILE A 152 -10.65 -4.34 -0.75
CA ILE A 152 -9.99 -4.94 0.41
C ILE A 152 -9.39 -3.86 1.31
N LEU A 153 -8.61 -2.93 0.77
CA LEU A 153 -8.00 -1.87 1.56
C LEU A 153 -9.01 -0.87 2.13
N ARG A 154 -10.13 -0.64 1.45
CA ARG A 154 -11.18 0.30 1.90
C ARG A 154 -12.09 -0.27 2.97
N THR A 155 -12.41 -1.55 2.91
CA THR A 155 -13.47 -2.16 3.71
C THR A 155 -12.99 -3.29 4.60
N GLY A 156 -11.77 -3.80 4.36
CA GLY A 156 -11.23 -4.96 5.07
C GLY A 156 -11.90 -6.27 4.70
N ILE A 157 -12.68 -6.32 3.62
CA ILE A 157 -13.36 -7.56 3.24
C ILE A 157 -12.35 -8.69 2.99
N ASP A 158 -12.62 -9.85 3.58
CA ASP A 158 -11.91 -11.09 3.27
C ASP A 158 -12.61 -11.79 2.09
N MET A 159 -12.06 -11.64 0.88
CA MET A 159 -12.65 -12.24 -0.31
C MET A 159 -12.46 -13.75 -0.39
N ASP A 160 -11.48 -14.31 0.31
CA ASP A 160 -11.24 -15.75 0.35
C ASP A 160 -12.03 -16.47 1.44
N HIS A 161 -12.65 -15.72 2.35
CA HIS A 161 -13.47 -16.26 3.46
C HIS A 161 -12.79 -17.40 4.24
N ILE A 162 -11.49 -17.23 4.52
CA ILE A 162 -10.65 -18.28 5.15
C ILE A 162 -11.15 -18.65 6.55
N HIS A 163 -11.64 -17.66 7.32
CA HIS A 163 -12.08 -17.85 8.69
C HIS A 163 -13.50 -17.31 8.88
N PRO A 164 -14.54 -18.09 8.61
CA PRO A 164 -15.93 -17.63 8.79
C PRO A 164 -16.25 -17.32 10.26
N THR A 165 -17.28 -16.54 10.52
CA THR A 165 -17.79 -16.34 11.87
C THR A 165 -18.35 -17.65 12.42
N CYS A 166 -18.00 -18.00 13.67
CA CYS A 166 -18.50 -19.22 14.32
C CYS A 166 -20.03 -19.22 14.46
N SER A 167 -20.67 -20.30 14.08
CA SER A 167 -22.09 -20.56 14.36
C SER A 167 -22.31 -21.29 15.70
N GLY A 168 -21.23 -21.74 16.36
CA GLY A 168 -21.20 -22.46 17.62
C GLY A 168 -19.92 -22.20 18.40
N PRO A 169 -19.52 -23.08 19.33
CA PRO A 169 -18.23 -22.97 20.00
C PRO A 169 -17.08 -22.97 18.99
N PRO A 170 -16.01 -22.20 19.24
CA PRO A 170 -14.82 -22.19 18.37
C PRO A 170 -14.17 -23.58 18.28
N ASP A 171 -13.74 -23.95 17.08
CA ASP A 171 -13.16 -25.26 16.76
C ASP A 171 -11.76 -25.18 16.07
N GLY A 172 -11.21 -23.98 15.99
CA GLY A 172 -9.93 -23.71 15.31
C GLY A 172 -10.07 -23.29 13.84
N THR A 173 -11.28 -23.26 13.29
CA THR A 173 -11.52 -22.91 11.88
C THR A 173 -12.30 -21.60 11.71
N CYS A 174 -12.98 -21.14 12.75
CA CYS A 174 -13.86 -19.98 12.69
C CYS A 174 -13.49 -18.91 13.73
N LEU A 175 -13.89 -17.67 13.47
CA LEU A 175 -13.70 -16.52 14.35
C LEU A 175 -14.90 -16.41 15.33
N PRO A 176 -14.63 -16.34 16.65
CA PRO A 176 -15.71 -16.18 17.64
C PRO A 176 -16.27 -14.75 17.61
N ALA A 177 -17.56 -14.62 17.98
CA ALA A 177 -18.12 -13.28 18.22
C ALA A 177 -17.29 -12.53 19.29
N PRO A 178 -17.10 -11.20 19.17
CA PRO A 178 -17.76 -10.28 18.24
C PRO A 178 -17.04 -10.08 16.89
N PHE A 179 -16.06 -10.91 16.55
CA PHE A 179 -15.31 -10.79 15.30
C PHE A 179 -16.17 -11.20 14.10
N ASP A 180 -16.09 -10.41 13.04
CA ASP A 180 -16.77 -10.69 11.76
C ASP A 180 -15.81 -11.46 10.85
N GLY A 181 -16.13 -12.70 10.52
CA GLY A 181 -15.37 -13.56 9.62
C GLY A 181 -15.37 -13.14 8.15
N ASN A 182 -16.15 -12.13 7.80
CA ASN A 182 -16.08 -11.51 6.47
C ASN A 182 -14.99 -10.43 6.35
N LEU A 183 -14.31 -10.12 7.47
CA LEU A 183 -13.32 -9.06 7.51
C LEU A 183 -11.92 -9.63 7.84
N LEU A 184 -10.91 -9.11 7.19
CA LEU A 184 -9.51 -9.37 7.51
C LEU A 184 -9.21 -8.97 8.94
N GLN A 185 -8.63 -9.90 9.70
CA GLN A 185 -8.16 -9.66 11.06
C GLN A 185 -6.67 -9.30 11.04
N ILE A 186 -6.23 -8.50 12.03
CA ILE A 186 -4.83 -8.06 12.21
C ILE A 186 -4.36 -7.08 11.12
N MET A 187 -4.67 -7.32 9.84
CA MET A 187 -4.37 -6.39 8.74
C MET A 187 -4.92 -4.99 9.09
N PRO A 188 -4.08 -3.91 9.08
CA PRO A 188 -4.51 -2.58 9.52
C PRO A 188 -5.34 -1.81 8.47
N TRP A 189 -6.28 -2.49 7.81
CA TRP A 189 -7.17 -1.88 6.82
C TRP A 189 -7.97 -0.67 7.37
N PRO A 190 -8.33 -0.58 8.69
CA PRO A 190 -9.00 0.61 9.21
C PRO A 190 -8.15 1.89 9.11
N ILE A 191 -6.82 1.75 8.95
CA ILE A 191 -5.91 2.87 8.67
C ILE A 191 -5.80 3.06 7.16
N HIS A 192 -5.58 1.99 6.40
CA HIS A 192 -5.41 2.02 4.95
C HIS A 192 -6.66 2.52 4.20
N GLN A 193 -7.86 2.36 4.76
CA GLN A 193 -9.10 2.91 4.19
C GLN A 193 -9.05 4.43 3.94
N ASN A 194 -8.17 5.16 4.63
CA ASN A 194 -8.03 6.60 4.50
C ASN A 194 -6.96 7.02 3.46
N MET A 195 -6.27 6.07 2.82
CA MET A 195 -5.33 6.36 1.73
C MET A 195 -6.06 7.01 0.55
N THR A 196 -5.35 7.84 -0.23
CA THR A 196 -5.91 8.33 -1.50
C THR A 196 -6.03 7.21 -2.53
N ASP A 197 -6.93 7.35 -3.50
CA ASP A 197 -7.01 6.38 -4.60
C ASP A 197 -5.72 6.33 -5.42
N HIS A 198 -4.99 7.45 -5.47
CA HIS A 198 -3.69 7.53 -6.11
C HIS A 198 -2.64 6.66 -5.40
N ASP A 199 -2.58 6.71 -4.06
CA ASP A 199 -1.67 5.89 -3.27
C ASP A 199 -2.00 4.40 -3.37
N ILE A 200 -3.29 4.03 -3.28
CA ILE A 200 -3.73 2.64 -3.46
C ILE A 200 -3.37 2.13 -4.86
N ARG A 201 -3.58 2.96 -5.90
CA ARG A 201 -3.18 2.60 -7.27
C ARG A 201 -1.67 2.44 -7.38
N ALA A 202 -0.88 3.28 -6.73
CA ALA A 202 0.56 3.18 -6.73
C ALA A 202 1.05 1.88 -6.07
N ILE A 203 0.48 1.50 -4.94
CA ILE A 203 0.77 0.21 -4.28
C ILE A 203 0.46 -0.95 -5.24
N TYR A 204 -0.72 -0.96 -5.83
CA TYR A 204 -1.13 -2.02 -6.77
C TYR A 204 -0.19 -2.15 -7.97
N GLU A 205 0.20 -1.03 -8.60
CA GLU A 205 1.15 -1.01 -9.72
C GLU A 205 2.53 -1.54 -9.31
N TYR A 206 2.97 -1.23 -8.09
CA TYR A 206 4.22 -1.75 -7.57
C TYR A 206 4.16 -3.26 -7.31
N LEU A 207 3.12 -3.74 -6.62
CA LEU A 207 2.92 -5.17 -6.36
C LEU A 207 2.81 -5.97 -7.66
N SER A 208 2.20 -5.40 -8.70
CA SER A 208 2.15 -6.01 -10.03
C SER A 208 3.51 -6.01 -10.76
N ALA A 209 4.50 -5.27 -10.28
CA ALA A 209 5.81 -5.12 -10.93
C ALA A 209 6.92 -5.96 -10.29
N ILE A 210 6.70 -6.50 -9.09
CA ILE A 210 7.66 -7.37 -8.40
C ILE A 210 7.61 -8.79 -8.95
N PRO A 211 8.65 -9.64 -8.70
CA PRO A 211 8.62 -11.05 -9.10
C PRO A 211 7.50 -11.83 -8.40
N CYS A 212 6.93 -12.81 -9.10
CA CYS A 212 6.04 -13.80 -8.51
C CYS A 212 6.80 -14.71 -7.54
N ILE A 213 6.19 -15.01 -6.40
CA ILE A 213 6.62 -16.08 -5.48
C ILE A 213 5.49 -17.10 -5.44
N GLU A 214 5.78 -18.36 -5.83
CA GLU A 214 4.78 -19.41 -5.91
C GLU A 214 4.19 -19.74 -4.53
N GLY A 215 5.04 -19.78 -3.51
CA GLY A 215 4.63 -20.15 -2.15
C GLY A 215 4.24 -21.62 -2.00
N PRO A 216 3.87 -22.07 -0.79
CA PRO A 216 3.42 -23.42 -0.55
C PRO A 216 1.99 -23.64 -1.10
N PRO A 217 1.60 -24.90 -1.43
CA PRO A 217 0.28 -25.20 -1.98
C PRO A 217 -0.87 -25.00 -0.98
N ALA A 218 -0.58 -24.85 0.29
CA ALA A 218 -1.56 -24.62 1.36
C ALA A 218 -0.96 -23.80 2.51
N PRO A 219 -1.75 -22.90 3.13
CA PRO A 219 -3.12 -22.50 2.73
C PRO A 219 -3.12 -21.73 1.39
N SER A 220 -4.25 -21.75 0.70
CA SER A 220 -4.40 -21.16 -0.66
C SER A 220 -3.95 -19.70 -0.77
N ILE A 221 -4.12 -18.92 0.30
CA ILE A 221 -3.69 -17.52 0.38
C ILE A 221 -2.16 -17.30 0.27
N LEU A 222 -1.37 -18.37 0.34
CA LEU A 222 0.08 -18.34 0.18
C LEU A 222 0.52 -18.77 -1.21
N HIS A 223 -0.36 -19.44 -1.97
CA HIS A 223 -0.02 -20.00 -3.26
C HIS A 223 -0.39 -19.04 -4.40
N ASN A 224 0.58 -18.74 -5.24
CA ASN A 224 0.39 -18.07 -6.54
C ASN A 224 0.76 -19.02 -7.67
N ASP A 225 0.02 -18.94 -8.77
CA ASP A 225 0.38 -19.61 -10.02
C ASP A 225 1.35 -18.70 -10.80
N CYS A 226 2.64 -19.00 -10.72
CA CYS A 226 3.70 -18.21 -11.37
C CYS A 226 3.97 -18.59 -12.83
N ASN A 227 3.39 -19.73 -13.36
CA ASN A 227 3.67 -20.29 -14.69
C ASN A 227 2.41 -20.47 -15.52
#